data_6c2a6c495b29432a98d79cdd0be4f6ae
#
_entry.id   6c2a6c495b29432a98d79cdd0be4f6ae
#
_cell.length_a   1.000
_cell.length_b   1.000
_cell.length_c   1.000
_cell.angle_alpha   90.00
_cell.angle_beta   90.00
_cell.angle_gamma   90.00
#
_symmetry.space_group_name_H-M   'P 1'
#
loop_
_entity.id
_entity.type
_entity.pdbx_description
1 polymer ?
#
loop_
_entity_poly.entity_id
_entity_poly.type
_entity_poly.pdbx_seq_one_letter_code
_entity_poly.pdbx_strand_id
1 'polypeptide(L)'
;SGGWFDAGDYNKYTKWTTDYVENLLLAYEENPEAFADDYSIPESGNGVPDILDEVKWGIAWLLKMQNTDGSVLSVQGLSDGSPPSSVTKASYYGPANAVASYGTAKAFAIASRIFGKRGETEYASDLKNAAIKAWTWAEANKDSIFHNNCGDSWNKSDCPDYDSRGLAAGDQEISDDWDRVENRISAAFALHELTNEESYLTIFENNWTELPLRAWGNCMQQYRYSQHILLMRYLAASYGKASVKSAIKNAFTTAFAKPIEGCNHFGNGYQSDGYRAYIYDYQWGSNKVKTDQGLTYYKWDIVDPSKDYKDVAEDYLHYIHGVNPFNTVYLSNMNSYGASKSLTSIYHTWFSEESTKWGIAAGTNPGPAPGYMPGGPNKSYALDGCCPNDCGSVANNNRCNLVDVPKNQPSAKMYKDMNHSWPINSWEITEPSNGYQISYITLLSKFVEKGNTTPIKKQPIVQNFKITQSKNSLQIFGDKALQVSIYSASGKLLIKEHSRNGNLNINLQNIPNGVYIVQILSGSVRETRVMAR
;
A
#
# COMPACT_ATOMS: atom_id res chain seq x y z
N SER A 1 22.07 -11.81 -2.21
CA SER A 1 21.01 -11.36 -3.12
C SER A 1 19.69 -12.00 -2.73
N GLY A 2 18.58 -11.43 -3.13
CA GLY A 2 17.22 -11.83 -2.77
C GLY A 2 16.62 -10.85 -1.76
N GLY A 3 15.28 -10.90 -1.63
CA GLY A 3 14.51 -10.00 -0.78
C GLY A 3 14.49 -8.56 -1.29
N TRP A 4 13.68 -7.75 -0.66
CA TRP A 4 13.45 -6.37 -1.03
C TRP A 4 14.08 -5.41 -0.02
N PHE A 5 14.59 -4.28 -0.48
CA PHE A 5 14.80 -3.14 0.39
C PHE A 5 13.43 -2.62 0.85
N ASP A 6 13.32 -2.14 2.08
CA ASP A 6 12.02 -1.75 2.63
C ASP A 6 11.38 -0.58 1.89
N ALA A 7 12.14 0.47 1.73
CA ALA A 7 11.71 1.70 1.06
C ALA A 7 12.83 2.20 0.12
N GLY A 8 13.22 3.46 0.20
CA GLY A 8 14.36 4.00 -0.54
C GLY A 8 15.70 3.83 0.14
N ASP A 9 15.75 3.19 1.28
CA ASP A 9 16.97 2.88 2.02
C ASP A 9 17.59 1.54 1.60
N TYR A 10 18.71 1.17 2.20
CA TYR A 10 19.45 -0.07 1.89
C TYR A 10 19.21 -1.18 2.91
N ASN A 11 18.15 -1.09 3.67
CA ASN A 11 17.85 -2.01 4.74
C ASN A 11 16.80 -3.02 4.33
N LYS A 12 16.94 -4.24 4.86
CA LYS A 12 15.96 -5.32 4.73
C LYS A 12 15.62 -5.80 6.12
N TYR A 13 14.41 -5.54 6.55
CA TYR A 13 13.92 -5.90 7.86
C TYR A 13 13.21 -7.23 7.79
N THR A 14 13.63 -8.20 8.60
CA THR A 14 13.09 -9.55 8.57
C THR A 14 11.60 -9.56 8.91
N LYS A 15 11.21 -8.87 9.97
CA LYS A 15 9.80 -8.81 10.39
C LYS A 15 8.91 -8.22 9.29
N TRP A 16 9.26 -7.10 8.70
CA TRP A 16 8.47 -6.52 7.62
C TRP A 16 8.45 -7.39 6.36
N THR A 17 9.58 -8.00 6.01
CA THR A 17 9.60 -8.95 4.88
C THR A 17 8.67 -10.13 5.11
N THR A 18 8.56 -10.63 6.36
CA THR A 18 7.61 -11.72 6.68
C THR A 18 6.15 -11.28 6.52
N ASP A 19 5.83 -10.04 6.86
CA ASP A 19 4.49 -9.47 6.64
C ASP A 19 4.21 -9.26 5.15
N TYR A 20 5.23 -8.90 4.34
CA TYR A 20 5.09 -8.78 2.88
C TYR A 20 4.76 -10.13 2.25
N VAL A 21 5.52 -11.16 2.62
CA VAL A 21 5.27 -12.55 2.16
C VAL A 21 3.88 -13.02 2.57
N GLU A 22 3.48 -12.82 3.82
CA GLU A 22 2.15 -13.18 4.30
C GLU A 22 1.05 -12.50 3.49
N ASN A 23 1.10 -11.18 3.36
CA ASN A 23 0.01 -10.42 2.74
C ASN A 23 -0.11 -10.71 1.23
N LEU A 24 1.00 -10.86 0.50
CA LEU A 24 0.96 -11.26 -0.91
C LEU A 24 0.40 -12.67 -1.09
N LEU A 25 0.79 -13.62 -0.25
CA LEU A 25 0.26 -14.98 -0.28
C LEU A 25 -1.23 -15.02 0.03
N LEU A 26 -1.70 -14.27 1.02
CA LEU A 26 -3.11 -14.20 1.37
C LEU A 26 -3.92 -13.46 0.29
N ALA A 27 -3.36 -12.43 -0.34
CA ALA A 27 -4.00 -11.76 -1.47
C ALA A 27 -4.24 -12.75 -2.62
N TYR A 28 -3.22 -13.54 -2.96
CA TYR A 28 -3.33 -14.60 -3.96
C TYR A 28 -4.34 -15.69 -3.56
N GLU A 29 -4.26 -16.21 -2.34
CA GLU A 29 -5.18 -17.27 -1.88
C GLU A 29 -6.65 -16.85 -1.94
N GLU A 30 -6.94 -15.59 -1.63
CA GLU A 30 -8.29 -15.05 -1.58
C GLU A 30 -8.88 -14.73 -2.95
N ASN A 31 -8.07 -14.36 -3.92
CA ASN A 31 -8.49 -14.13 -5.30
C ASN A 31 -7.36 -14.49 -6.28
N PRO A 32 -7.11 -15.79 -6.53
CA PRO A 32 -6.04 -16.21 -7.45
C PRO A 32 -6.21 -15.67 -8.87
N GLU A 33 -7.44 -15.40 -9.27
CA GLU A 33 -7.78 -14.96 -10.63
C GLU A 33 -7.43 -13.50 -10.90
N ALA A 34 -7.16 -12.72 -9.84
CA ALA A 34 -6.67 -11.35 -9.96
C ALA A 34 -5.19 -11.28 -10.39
N PHE A 35 -4.47 -12.40 -10.39
CA PHE A 35 -3.03 -12.43 -10.61
C PHE A 35 -2.66 -13.30 -11.81
N ALA A 36 -2.04 -12.67 -12.80
CA ALA A 36 -1.60 -13.31 -14.03
C ALA A 36 -0.12 -13.69 -14.01
N ASP A 37 0.33 -14.35 -15.09
CA ASP A 37 1.71 -14.77 -15.35
C ASP A 37 2.26 -14.00 -16.57
N ASP A 38 2.00 -12.68 -16.64
CA ASP A 38 2.36 -11.84 -17.80
C ASP A 38 2.64 -10.36 -17.46
N TYR A 39 3.05 -10.08 -16.21
CA TYR A 39 3.35 -8.70 -15.77
C TYR A 39 4.74 -8.20 -16.18
N SER A 40 5.46 -8.98 -16.98
CA SER A 40 6.77 -8.64 -17.51
C SER A 40 7.89 -8.57 -16.45
N ILE A 41 7.80 -9.40 -15.43
CA ILE A 41 8.93 -9.73 -14.57
C ILE A 41 9.81 -10.80 -15.27
N PRO A 42 11.05 -11.04 -14.83
CA PRO A 42 11.94 -12.03 -15.46
C PRO A 42 11.35 -13.45 -15.54
N GLU A 43 10.49 -13.83 -14.60
CA GLU A 43 9.88 -15.13 -14.46
C GLU A 43 8.56 -15.28 -15.25
N SER A 44 7.97 -14.20 -15.76
CA SER A 44 6.67 -14.22 -16.46
C SER A 44 6.63 -15.27 -17.58
N GLY A 45 5.53 -16.00 -17.67
CA GLY A 45 5.30 -17.03 -18.68
C GLY A 45 5.79 -18.41 -18.28
N ASN A 46 6.14 -18.65 -17.02
CA ASN A 46 6.62 -19.93 -16.51
C ASN A 46 5.50 -20.88 -16.01
N GLY A 47 4.24 -20.44 -16.03
CA GLY A 47 3.07 -21.17 -15.54
C GLY A 47 2.79 -20.96 -14.05
N VAL A 48 3.55 -20.08 -13.40
CA VAL A 48 3.33 -19.62 -12.03
C VAL A 48 2.87 -18.15 -12.07
N PRO A 49 1.79 -17.75 -11.40
CA PRO A 49 1.44 -16.32 -11.32
C PRO A 49 2.60 -15.48 -10.79
N ASP A 50 2.90 -14.36 -11.44
CA ASP A 50 4.05 -13.51 -11.15
C ASP A 50 4.11 -13.05 -9.68
N ILE A 51 2.96 -12.89 -9.01
CA ILE A 51 2.93 -12.58 -7.57
C ILE A 51 3.59 -13.69 -6.72
N LEU A 52 3.47 -14.93 -7.12
CA LEU A 52 4.08 -16.06 -6.40
C LEU A 52 5.58 -16.17 -6.66
N ASP A 53 6.03 -15.82 -7.85
CA ASP A 53 7.46 -15.73 -8.15
C ASP A 53 8.10 -14.58 -7.38
N GLU A 54 7.42 -13.43 -7.30
CA GLU A 54 7.85 -12.31 -6.47
C GLU A 54 7.92 -12.70 -4.97
N VAL A 55 6.95 -13.46 -4.48
CA VAL A 55 6.99 -14.01 -3.11
C VAL A 55 8.18 -14.95 -2.91
N LYS A 56 8.50 -15.81 -3.88
CA LYS A 56 9.69 -16.69 -3.82
C LYS A 56 10.98 -15.88 -3.68
N TRP A 57 11.06 -14.70 -4.30
CA TRP A 57 12.20 -13.79 -4.14
C TRP A 57 12.41 -13.37 -2.67
N GLY A 58 11.33 -12.99 -1.98
CA GLY A 58 11.35 -12.68 -0.55
C GLY A 58 11.69 -13.88 0.32
N ILE A 59 11.05 -15.03 0.06
CA ILE A 59 11.30 -16.29 0.79
C ILE A 59 12.76 -16.74 0.63
N ALA A 60 13.34 -16.62 -0.56
CA ALA A 60 14.73 -16.99 -0.80
C ALA A 60 15.72 -16.18 0.05
N TRP A 61 15.39 -14.94 0.36
CA TRP A 61 16.18 -14.15 1.29
C TRP A 61 15.94 -14.55 2.75
N LEU A 62 14.69 -14.77 3.17
CA LEU A 62 14.36 -15.24 4.53
C LEU A 62 15.05 -16.57 4.85
N LEU A 63 15.12 -17.50 3.89
CA LEU A 63 15.87 -18.76 4.05
C LEU A 63 17.36 -18.54 4.31
N LYS A 64 17.96 -17.47 3.76
CA LYS A 64 19.36 -17.10 4.03
C LYS A 64 19.55 -16.40 5.37
N MET A 65 18.48 -15.78 5.90
CA MET A 65 18.48 -15.17 7.22
C MET A 65 18.31 -16.20 8.34
N GLN A 66 17.85 -17.42 8.01
CA GLN A 66 17.69 -18.50 8.99
C GLN A 66 18.97 -19.27 9.20
N ASN A 67 19.41 -19.37 10.44
CA ASN A 67 20.55 -20.20 10.84
C ASN A 67 20.16 -21.70 10.92
N THR A 68 21.16 -22.56 10.99
CA THR A 68 20.95 -24.03 11.03
C THR A 68 20.19 -24.52 12.27
N ASP A 69 20.28 -23.79 13.39
CA ASP A 69 19.54 -24.05 14.63
C ASP A 69 18.09 -23.58 14.58
N GLY A 70 17.69 -22.88 13.52
CA GLY A 70 16.34 -22.34 13.30
C GLY A 70 16.18 -20.86 13.68
N SER A 71 17.15 -20.27 14.38
CA SER A 71 17.11 -18.83 14.68
C SER A 71 17.15 -17.98 13.42
N VAL A 72 16.51 -16.80 13.45
CA VAL A 72 16.44 -15.92 12.28
C VAL A 72 17.00 -14.54 12.60
N LEU A 73 17.92 -14.07 11.75
CA LEU A 73 18.57 -12.77 11.88
C LEU A 73 17.54 -11.64 11.67
N SER A 74 17.68 -10.57 12.46
CA SER A 74 16.68 -9.49 12.55
C SER A 74 16.66 -8.53 11.36
N VAL A 75 17.83 -8.15 10.86
CA VAL A 75 17.97 -7.12 9.83
C VAL A 75 19.24 -7.33 9.01
N GLN A 76 19.19 -6.95 7.75
CA GLN A 76 20.37 -6.73 6.91
C GLN A 76 20.43 -5.26 6.55
N GLY A 77 21.50 -4.59 6.92
CA GLY A 77 21.66 -3.16 6.71
C GLY A 77 23.08 -2.75 6.40
N LEU A 78 23.28 -1.43 6.36
CA LEU A 78 24.55 -0.77 6.09
C LEU A 78 25.26 -1.24 4.84
N SER A 79 24.81 -0.70 3.76
CA SER A 79 25.56 -0.65 2.51
C SER A 79 26.03 0.77 2.28
N ASP A 80 27.14 0.95 1.59
CA ASP A 80 27.79 2.25 1.37
C ASP A 80 27.53 2.82 -0.02
N GLY A 81 26.71 2.19 -0.81
CA GLY A 81 26.47 2.54 -2.21
C GLY A 81 25.12 3.19 -2.47
N SER A 82 25.12 4.20 -3.33
CA SER A 82 23.93 4.79 -3.94
C SER A 82 24.18 4.91 -5.43
N PRO A 83 23.49 4.14 -6.27
CA PRO A 83 22.39 3.20 -5.98
C PRO A 83 22.82 1.92 -5.24
N PRO A 84 21.90 1.07 -4.80
CA PRO A 84 22.22 -0.20 -4.14
C PRO A 84 23.15 -1.12 -4.94
N SER A 85 23.07 -1.11 -6.24
CA SER A 85 23.96 -1.86 -7.16
C SER A 85 25.42 -1.41 -7.12
N SER A 86 25.72 -0.20 -6.68
CA SER A 86 27.08 0.33 -6.55
C SER A 86 27.77 -0.03 -5.24
N VAL A 87 27.10 -0.80 -4.37
CA VAL A 87 27.64 -1.21 -3.07
C VAL A 87 28.90 -2.05 -3.21
N THR A 88 29.97 -1.64 -2.55
CA THR A 88 31.26 -2.32 -2.54
C THR A 88 31.61 -2.94 -1.19
N LYS A 89 31.00 -2.48 -0.11
CA LYS A 89 31.22 -3.00 1.23
C LYS A 89 30.25 -4.13 1.58
N ALA A 90 30.66 -4.99 2.50
CA ALA A 90 29.81 -6.05 3.02
C ALA A 90 28.62 -5.47 3.79
N SER A 91 27.44 -6.07 3.60
CA SER A 91 26.29 -5.82 4.47
C SER A 91 26.54 -6.37 5.87
N TYR A 92 25.93 -5.72 6.84
CA TYR A 92 25.91 -6.18 8.23
C TYR A 92 24.54 -6.81 8.54
N TYR A 93 24.57 -7.73 9.50
CA TYR A 93 23.37 -8.44 9.95
C TYR A 93 23.19 -8.21 11.45
N GLY A 94 21.96 -7.89 11.84
CA GLY A 94 21.56 -7.90 13.24
C GLY A 94 21.48 -9.33 13.78
N PRO A 95 21.59 -9.53 15.09
CA PRO A 95 21.49 -10.86 15.70
C PRO A 95 20.10 -11.45 15.51
N ALA A 96 19.98 -12.76 15.71
CA ALA A 96 18.69 -13.42 15.74
C ALA A 96 17.85 -12.96 16.94
N ASN A 97 16.54 -12.85 16.75
CA ASN A 97 15.60 -12.54 17.81
C ASN A 97 14.26 -13.28 17.67
N ALA A 98 13.43 -13.20 18.71
CA ALA A 98 12.17 -13.90 18.75
C ALA A 98 11.17 -13.37 17.69
N VAL A 99 11.11 -12.06 17.47
CA VAL A 99 10.18 -11.44 16.49
C VAL A 99 10.48 -11.94 15.08
N ALA A 100 11.75 -11.87 14.64
CA ALA A 100 12.17 -12.35 13.33
C ALA A 100 11.89 -13.84 13.14
N SER A 101 12.13 -14.64 14.19
CA SER A 101 11.92 -16.10 14.13
C SER A 101 10.45 -16.47 14.10
N TYR A 102 9.57 -15.86 14.91
CA TYR A 102 8.13 -16.08 14.83
C TYR A 102 7.55 -15.60 13.51
N GLY A 103 7.93 -14.40 13.04
CA GLY A 103 7.48 -13.87 11.77
C GLY A 103 7.85 -14.78 10.60
N THR A 104 9.08 -15.32 10.60
CA THR A 104 9.54 -16.27 9.59
C THR A 104 8.79 -17.61 9.68
N ALA A 105 8.54 -18.12 10.88
CA ALA A 105 7.71 -19.32 11.07
C ALA A 105 6.31 -19.14 10.47
N LYS A 106 5.68 -17.99 10.71
CA LYS A 106 4.40 -17.59 10.11
C LYS A 106 4.44 -17.58 8.58
N ALA A 107 5.38 -16.83 8.03
CA ALA A 107 5.50 -16.65 6.58
C ALA A 107 5.76 -17.99 5.86
N PHE A 108 6.68 -18.80 6.37
CA PHE A 108 6.98 -20.11 5.81
C PHE A 108 5.83 -21.11 5.97
N ALA A 109 5.08 -21.07 7.06
CA ALA A 109 3.91 -21.93 7.24
C ALA A 109 2.81 -21.62 6.21
N ILE A 110 2.51 -20.35 5.99
CA ILE A 110 1.54 -19.92 4.97
C ILE A 110 2.04 -20.30 3.56
N ALA A 111 3.31 -20.03 3.27
CA ALA A 111 3.91 -20.36 1.98
C ALA A 111 3.90 -21.87 1.73
N SER A 112 4.31 -22.69 2.69
CA SER A 112 4.26 -24.15 2.59
C SER A 112 2.86 -24.64 2.23
N ARG A 113 1.83 -24.12 2.90
CA ARG A 113 0.44 -24.49 2.65
C ARG A 113 -0.02 -24.13 1.22
N ILE A 114 0.31 -22.93 0.76
CA ILE A 114 -0.11 -22.45 -0.56
C ILE A 114 0.65 -23.14 -1.69
N PHE A 115 1.97 -23.24 -1.61
CA PHE A 115 2.77 -23.93 -2.62
C PHE A 115 2.48 -25.43 -2.66
N GLY A 116 2.21 -26.06 -1.49
CA GLY A 116 1.78 -27.45 -1.42
C GLY A 116 0.44 -27.71 -2.13
N LYS A 117 -0.55 -26.81 -1.98
CA LYS A 117 -1.82 -26.87 -2.74
C LYS A 117 -1.63 -26.74 -4.26
N ARG A 118 -0.57 -26.08 -4.69
CA ARG A 118 -0.19 -25.95 -6.10
C ARG A 118 0.60 -27.14 -6.65
N GLY A 119 0.94 -28.11 -5.81
CA GLY A 119 1.71 -29.29 -6.20
C GLY A 119 3.24 -29.13 -6.13
N GLU A 120 3.75 -28.02 -5.59
CA GLU A 120 5.18 -27.78 -5.36
C GLU A 120 5.62 -28.48 -4.06
N THR A 121 5.50 -29.80 -4.00
CA THR A 121 5.55 -30.61 -2.77
C THR A 121 6.90 -30.59 -2.06
N GLU A 122 8.00 -30.62 -2.81
CA GLU A 122 9.37 -30.56 -2.24
C GLU A 122 9.61 -29.20 -1.60
N TYR A 123 9.35 -28.12 -2.33
CA TYR A 123 9.49 -26.75 -1.83
C TYR A 123 8.60 -26.49 -0.60
N ALA A 124 7.36 -26.96 -0.64
CA ALA A 124 6.45 -26.88 0.50
C ALA A 124 6.97 -27.65 1.73
N SER A 125 7.56 -28.84 1.53
CA SER A 125 8.15 -29.62 2.61
C SER A 125 9.34 -28.90 3.25
N ASP A 126 10.21 -28.30 2.45
CA ASP A 126 11.36 -27.53 2.95
C ASP A 126 10.91 -26.33 3.77
N LEU A 127 9.91 -25.59 3.28
CA LEU A 127 9.33 -24.46 4.00
C LEU A 127 8.64 -24.89 5.31
N LYS A 128 7.93 -26.03 5.33
CA LYS A 128 7.36 -26.59 6.56
C LYS A 128 8.44 -26.87 7.60
N ASN A 129 9.52 -27.53 7.19
CA ASN A 129 10.63 -27.85 8.08
C ASN A 129 11.31 -26.58 8.62
N ALA A 130 11.51 -25.57 7.76
CA ALA A 130 12.07 -24.29 8.14
C ALA A 130 11.14 -23.51 9.11
N ALA A 131 9.82 -23.53 8.87
CA ALA A 131 8.82 -22.92 9.76
C ALA A 131 8.86 -23.54 11.16
N ILE A 132 8.86 -24.87 11.25
CA ILE A 132 8.91 -25.58 12.53
C ILE A 132 10.22 -25.31 13.28
N LYS A 133 11.35 -25.25 12.58
CA LYS A 133 12.64 -24.90 13.20
C LYS A 133 12.63 -23.47 13.77
N ALA A 134 12.13 -22.49 12.99
CA ALA A 134 12.04 -21.11 13.46
C ALA A 134 11.13 -20.97 14.69
N TRP A 135 9.97 -21.62 14.66
CA TRP A 135 9.06 -21.68 15.79
C TRP A 135 9.70 -22.30 17.03
N THR A 136 10.36 -23.46 16.88
CA THR A 136 10.99 -24.19 17.98
C THR A 136 12.07 -23.35 18.66
N TRP A 137 12.91 -22.69 17.85
CA TRP A 137 13.92 -21.78 18.38
C TRP A 137 13.28 -20.61 19.12
N ALA A 138 12.27 -19.97 18.53
CA ALA A 138 11.59 -18.81 19.12
C ALA A 138 10.89 -19.16 20.45
N GLU A 139 10.22 -20.32 20.55
CA GLU A 139 9.59 -20.78 21.80
C GLU A 139 10.63 -21.07 22.91
N ALA A 140 11.85 -21.50 22.55
CA ALA A 140 12.96 -21.68 23.49
C ALA A 140 13.65 -20.34 23.86
N ASN A 141 13.48 -19.29 23.07
CA ASN A 141 14.17 -18.00 23.21
C ASN A 141 13.19 -16.81 23.15
N LYS A 142 12.03 -16.94 23.84
CA LYS A 142 10.93 -15.94 23.78
C LYS A 142 11.34 -14.53 24.15
N ASP A 143 12.32 -14.39 25.01
CA ASP A 143 12.81 -13.12 25.54
C ASP A 143 14.03 -12.59 24.78
N SER A 144 14.40 -13.24 23.66
CA SER A 144 15.47 -12.75 22.79
C SER A 144 14.97 -11.52 22.02
N ILE A 145 15.52 -10.37 22.36
CA ILE A 145 15.22 -9.08 21.75
C ILE A 145 16.49 -8.46 21.16
N PHE A 146 16.33 -7.54 20.24
CA PHE A 146 17.42 -6.75 19.67
C PHE A 146 16.90 -5.38 19.24
N HIS A 147 17.56 -4.33 19.69
CA HIS A 147 17.35 -2.96 19.27
C HIS A 147 18.47 -2.50 18.37
N ASN A 148 18.18 -2.24 17.12
CA ASN A 148 19.17 -1.80 16.13
C ASN A 148 19.78 -0.45 16.49
N ASN A 149 18.93 0.50 16.86
CA ASN A 149 19.30 1.87 17.09
C ASN A 149 18.27 2.50 18.04
N CYS A 150 18.54 2.46 19.31
CA CYS A 150 17.70 3.14 20.28
C CYS A 150 17.72 4.63 19.99
N GLY A 151 16.74 5.08 19.23
CA GLY A 151 16.61 6.45 18.77
C GLY A 151 16.74 7.48 19.89
N ASP A 152 16.88 8.73 19.55
CA ASP A 152 17.13 9.83 20.51
C ASP A 152 16.02 9.96 21.56
N SER A 153 14.83 9.42 21.30
CA SER A 153 13.69 9.40 22.22
C SER A 153 13.68 8.26 23.23
N TRP A 154 14.56 7.25 23.06
CA TRP A 154 14.64 6.10 23.95
C TRP A 154 15.80 6.26 24.91
N ASN A 155 15.60 5.85 26.14
CA ASN A 155 16.68 5.84 27.09
C ASN A 155 17.66 4.71 26.72
N LYS A 156 18.89 5.07 26.34
CA LYS A 156 19.93 4.10 25.93
C LYS A 156 20.22 3.03 26.98
N SER A 157 19.93 3.30 28.26
CA SER A 157 20.01 2.30 29.33
C SER A 157 19.01 1.16 29.20
N ASP A 158 17.91 1.39 28.48
CA ASP A 158 16.84 0.43 28.26
C ASP A 158 17.06 -0.41 26.98
N CYS A 159 18.16 -0.19 26.29
CA CYS A 159 18.57 -0.87 25.07
C CYS A 159 19.92 -1.60 25.27
N PRO A 160 19.96 -2.73 25.96
CA PRO A 160 21.20 -3.42 26.27
C PRO A 160 21.93 -3.94 25.03
N ASP A 161 21.18 -4.19 23.94
CA ASP A 161 21.72 -4.73 22.69
C ASP A 161 21.95 -3.65 21.62
N TYR A 162 22.07 -2.39 22.04
CA TYR A 162 22.33 -1.27 21.14
C TYR A 162 23.54 -1.51 20.25
N ASP A 163 23.33 -1.49 18.96
CA ASP A 163 24.40 -1.58 17.97
C ASP A 163 24.82 -0.18 17.50
N SER A 164 25.98 0.27 17.95
CA SER A 164 26.53 1.58 17.60
C SER A 164 26.89 1.72 16.12
N ARG A 165 26.87 0.64 15.35
CA ARG A 165 27.09 0.68 13.90
C ARG A 165 25.89 1.26 13.15
N GLY A 166 24.69 1.31 13.77
CA GLY A 166 23.47 1.78 13.14
C GLY A 166 23.08 0.91 11.94
N LEU A 167 22.70 -0.36 12.20
CA LEU A 167 22.41 -1.34 11.14
C LEU A 167 21.20 -0.99 10.26
N ALA A 168 20.36 -0.08 10.70
CA ALA A 168 19.19 0.40 9.97
C ALA A 168 18.85 1.83 10.39
N ALA A 169 17.92 2.46 9.67
CA ALA A 169 17.53 3.85 9.88
C ALA A 169 16.58 4.01 11.08
N GLY A 170 16.99 3.75 12.27
CA GLY A 170 16.18 3.83 13.48
C GLY A 170 15.96 2.46 14.11
N ASP A 171 15.24 2.44 15.22
CA ASP A 171 14.92 1.23 15.96
C ASP A 171 13.54 0.71 15.55
N GLN A 172 13.41 0.41 14.26
CA GLN A 172 12.15 0.06 13.66
C GLN A 172 11.91 -1.44 13.73
N GLU A 173 10.71 -1.85 14.16
CA GLU A 173 10.16 -3.20 14.04
C GLU A 173 11.03 -4.35 14.60
N ILE A 174 12.12 -4.04 15.24
CA ILE A 174 13.13 -5.06 15.52
C ILE A 174 12.70 -5.96 16.65
N SER A 175 12.20 -5.38 17.73
CA SER A 175 11.73 -6.19 18.84
C SER A 175 11.04 -5.37 19.93
N ASP A 176 9.77 -5.11 19.85
CA ASP A 176 9.01 -4.72 21.04
C ASP A 176 8.19 -5.90 21.59
N ASP A 177 7.71 -5.78 22.82
CA ASP A 177 6.88 -6.80 23.46
C ASP A 177 5.60 -7.07 22.67
N TRP A 178 5.08 -6.06 22.05
CA TRP A 178 3.88 -6.12 21.25
C TRP A 178 4.07 -6.95 19.97
N ASP A 179 5.08 -6.62 19.15
CA ASP A 179 5.36 -7.35 17.92
C ASP A 179 5.73 -8.81 18.21
N ARG A 180 6.37 -9.07 19.32
CA ARG A 180 6.72 -10.41 19.78
C ARG A 180 5.49 -11.25 20.09
N VAL A 181 4.52 -10.70 20.84
CA VAL A 181 3.27 -11.37 21.18
C VAL A 181 2.42 -11.60 19.93
N GLU A 182 2.27 -10.58 19.08
CA GLU A 182 1.52 -10.68 17.82
C GLU A 182 2.08 -11.76 16.90
N ASN A 183 3.40 -11.73 16.64
CA ASN A 183 4.02 -12.70 15.74
C ASN A 183 3.95 -14.12 16.30
N ARG A 184 4.06 -14.31 17.61
CA ARG A 184 3.88 -15.61 18.25
C ARG A 184 2.46 -16.17 18.03
N ILE A 185 1.43 -15.37 18.27
CA ILE A 185 0.03 -15.78 18.11
C ILE A 185 -0.29 -16.06 16.63
N SER A 186 0.20 -15.20 15.73
CA SER A 186 0.02 -15.34 14.29
C SER A 186 0.74 -16.58 13.73
N ALA A 187 1.96 -16.84 14.18
CA ALA A 187 2.73 -18.02 13.77
C ALA A 187 2.06 -19.32 14.26
N ALA A 188 1.55 -19.34 15.49
CA ALA A 188 0.81 -20.47 16.01
C ALA A 188 -0.43 -20.75 15.14
N PHE A 189 -1.19 -19.73 14.79
CA PHE A 189 -2.35 -19.90 13.90
C PHE A 189 -1.96 -20.45 12.54
N ALA A 190 -0.93 -19.90 11.90
CA ALA A 190 -0.43 -20.35 10.60
C ALA A 190 0.10 -21.79 10.63
N LEU A 191 0.79 -22.19 11.73
CA LEU A 191 1.28 -23.55 11.92
C LEU A 191 0.12 -24.53 12.14
N HIS A 192 -0.96 -24.13 12.86
CA HIS A 192 -2.16 -24.96 12.93
C HIS A 192 -2.77 -25.17 11.52
N GLU A 193 -2.92 -24.11 10.72
CA GLU A 193 -3.45 -24.23 9.35
C GLU A 193 -2.60 -25.16 8.45
N LEU A 194 -1.30 -25.25 8.71
CA LEU A 194 -0.39 -26.10 7.97
C LEU A 194 -0.38 -27.56 8.44
N THR A 195 -0.44 -27.78 9.77
CA THR A 195 -0.18 -29.09 10.39
C THR A 195 -1.41 -29.80 10.93
N ASN A 196 -2.49 -29.07 11.19
CA ASN A 196 -3.67 -29.47 11.94
C ASN A 196 -3.38 -29.88 13.40
N GLU A 197 -2.24 -29.46 13.97
CA GLU A 197 -1.91 -29.74 15.37
C GLU A 197 -2.66 -28.79 16.31
N GLU A 198 -3.46 -29.35 17.22
CA GLU A 198 -4.30 -28.62 18.18
C GLU A 198 -3.49 -27.78 19.19
N SER A 199 -2.25 -28.14 19.47
CA SER A 199 -1.37 -27.39 20.35
C SER A 199 -1.17 -25.94 19.88
N TYR A 200 -1.01 -25.73 18.59
CA TYR A 200 -0.89 -24.41 17.99
C TYR A 200 -2.20 -23.61 18.07
N LEU A 201 -3.34 -24.24 17.76
CA LEU A 201 -4.63 -23.58 17.86
C LEU A 201 -4.94 -23.16 19.31
N THR A 202 -4.56 -24.01 20.27
CA THR A 202 -4.70 -23.71 21.70
C THR A 202 -3.93 -22.46 22.12
N ILE A 203 -2.72 -22.24 21.55
CA ILE A 203 -1.94 -21.01 21.80
C ILE A 203 -2.72 -19.79 21.29
N PHE A 204 -3.25 -19.83 20.07
CA PHE A 204 -4.06 -18.73 19.54
C PHE A 204 -5.29 -18.47 20.43
N GLU A 205 -6.08 -19.50 20.72
CA GLU A 205 -7.35 -19.37 21.44
C GLU A 205 -7.19 -18.89 22.89
N ASN A 206 -6.06 -19.20 23.53
CA ASN A 206 -5.78 -18.74 24.88
C ASN A 206 -5.21 -17.30 24.94
N ASN A 207 -4.63 -16.80 23.85
CA ASN A 207 -3.89 -15.52 23.87
C ASN A 207 -4.46 -14.45 22.92
N TRP A 208 -5.53 -14.71 22.17
CA TRP A 208 -6.10 -13.74 21.22
C TRP A 208 -6.49 -12.39 21.87
N THR A 209 -6.79 -12.37 23.17
CA THR A 209 -7.11 -11.16 23.93
C THR A 209 -5.92 -10.21 24.08
N GLU A 210 -4.71 -10.70 23.85
CA GLU A 210 -3.50 -9.89 23.82
C GLU A 210 -3.35 -9.11 22.52
N LEU A 211 -4.26 -9.30 21.55
CA LEU A 211 -4.34 -8.58 20.28
C LEU A 211 -5.43 -7.49 20.37
N PRO A 212 -5.21 -6.31 20.96
CA PRO A 212 -6.26 -5.33 21.17
C PRO A 212 -6.76 -4.74 19.86
N LEU A 213 -8.08 -4.71 19.73
CA LEU A 213 -8.77 -4.07 18.62
C LEU A 213 -8.79 -2.54 18.76
N ARG A 214 -8.53 -2.04 19.96
CA ARG A 214 -8.68 -0.61 20.29
C ARG A 214 -7.46 -0.08 21.01
N ALA A 215 -7.11 1.17 20.74
CA ALA A 215 -6.02 1.89 21.39
C ALA A 215 -6.42 3.36 21.65
N TRP A 216 -5.65 4.05 22.46
CA TRP A 216 -5.75 5.49 22.73
C TRP A 216 -7.19 5.98 22.92
N GLY A 217 -7.80 5.70 24.08
CA GLY A 217 -9.16 6.13 24.40
C GLY A 217 -10.25 5.35 23.66
N ASN A 218 -9.95 4.14 23.22
CA ASN A 218 -10.86 3.20 22.59
C ASN A 218 -11.16 3.38 21.10
N CYS A 219 -10.37 4.13 20.32
CA CYS A 219 -10.46 4.07 18.87
C CYS A 219 -10.11 2.67 18.36
N MET A 220 -10.82 2.17 17.37
CA MET A 220 -10.37 0.99 16.66
C MET A 220 -8.99 1.32 16.06
N GLN A 221 -8.01 0.43 16.30
CA GLN A 221 -6.61 0.71 16.01
C GLN A 221 -6.32 0.66 14.50
N GLN A 222 -6.19 1.81 13.87
CA GLN A 222 -5.99 1.89 12.41
C GLN A 222 -4.61 1.42 11.92
N TYR A 223 -3.63 1.25 12.83
CA TYR A 223 -2.28 0.79 12.49
C TYR A 223 -2.06 -0.70 12.74
N ARG A 224 -3.10 -1.45 13.13
CA ARG A 224 -3.02 -2.86 13.54
C ARG A 224 -3.81 -3.77 12.61
N TYR A 225 -3.70 -3.53 11.32
CA TYR A 225 -4.40 -4.29 10.28
C TYR A 225 -4.14 -5.79 10.36
N SER A 226 -2.88 -6.22 10.52
CA SER A 226 -2.52 -7.64 10.59
C SER A 226 -3.29 -8.40 11.68
N GLN A 227 -3.45 -7.78 12.85
CA GLN A 227 -4.21 -8.37 13.95
C GLN A 227 -5.71 -8.48 13.64
N HIS A 228 -6.27 -7.45 13.04
CA HIS A 228 -7.68 -7.48 12.62
C HIS A 228 -7.92 -8.62 11.63
N ILE A 229 -7.06 -8.77 10.65
CA ILE A 229 -7.19 -9.82 9.64
C ILE A 229 -6.99 -11.21 10.23
N LEU A 230 -6.03 -11.40 11.12
CA LEU A 230 -5.82 -12.66 11.82
C LEU A 230 -7.07 -13.10 12.57
N LEU A 231 -7.68 -12.21 13.36
CA LEU A 231 -8.90 -12.49 14.10
C LEU A 231 -10.09 -12.77 13.17
N MET A 232 -10.23 -12.03 12.08
CA MET A 232 -11.30 -12.27 11.09
C MET A 232 -11.11 -13.59 10.34
N ARG A 233 -9.86 -13.99 10.04
CA ARG A 233 -9.56 -15.31 9.46
C ARG A 233 -9.98 -16.43 10.41
N TYR A 234 -9.70 -16.31 11.71
CA TYR A 234 -10.17 -17.29 12.69
C TYR A 234 -11.71 -17.34 12.75
N LEU A 235 -12.40 -16.19 12.68
CA LEU A 235 -13.87 -16.18 12.63
C LEU A 235 -14.42 -16.93 11.41
N ALA A 236 -13.77 -16.79 10.26
CA ALA A 236 -14.17 -17.44 9.00
C ALA A 236 -13.78 -18.92 8.92
N ALA A 237 -12.84 -19.40 9.75
CA ALA A 237 -12.40 -20.79 9.74
C ALA A 237 -13.55 -21.76 10.12
N SER A 238 -13.55 -22.98 9.57
CA SER A 238 -14.53 -24.02 9.87
C SER A 238 -14.28 -24.74 11.23
N TYR A 239 -13.13 -24.49 11.83
CA TYR A 239 -12.68 -25.05 13.11
C TYR A 239 -12.62 -23.96 14.21
N GLY A 240 -12.21 -24.36 15.40
CA GLY A 240 -12.05 -23.46 16.55
C GLY A 240 -13.28 -23.44 17.49
N LYS A 241 -13.06 -22.95 18.70
CA LYS A 241 -14.07 -22.92 19.77
C LYS A 241 -15.14 -21.87 19.49
N ALA A 242 -16.41 -22.27 19.51
CA ALA A 242 -17.55 -21.38 19.33
C ALA A 242 -17.58 -20.22 20.35
N SER A 243 -17.16 -20.46 21.59
CA SER A 243 -17.06 -19.44 22.62
C SER A 243 -16.01 -18.35 22.28
N VAL A 244 -14.85 -18.74 21.76
CA VAL A 244 -13.80 -17.81 21.33
C VAL A 244 -14.28 -17.01 20.12
N LYS A 245 -14.88 -17.65 19.11
CA LYS A 245 -15.46 -16.96 17.96
C LYS A 245 -16.52 -15.94 18.37
N SER A 246 -17.42 -16.32 19.27
CA SER A 246 -18.45 -15.41 19.79
C SER A 246 -17.82 -14.21 20.52
N ALA A 247 -16.77 -14.44 21.32
CA ALA A 247 -16.07 -13.37 22.03
C ALA A 247 -15.37 -12.41 21.07
N ILE A 248 -14.66 -12.92 20.07
CA ILE A 248 -14.00 -12.11 19.03
C ILE A 248 -15.05 -11.31 18.23
N LYS A 249 -16.15 -11.96 17.79
CA LYS A 249 -17.21 -11.26 17.06
C LYS A 249 -17.83 -10.13 17.89
N ASN A 250 -18.08 -10.36 19.17
CA ASN A 250 -18.59 -9.34 20.09
C ASN A 250 -17.58 -8.19 20.28
N ALA A 251 -16.28 -8.49 20.37
CA ALA A 251 -15.24 -7.48 20.49
C ALA A 251 -15.21 -6.56 19.25
N PHE A 252 -15.28 -7.12 18.04
CA PHE A 252 -15.40 -6.34 16.79
C PHE A 252 -16.70 -5.53 16.76
N THR A 253 -17.84 -6.13 17.02
CA THR A 253 -19.14 -5.44 17.03
C THR A 253 -19.10 -4.24 17.99
N THR A 254 -18.48 -4.41 19.16
CA THR A 254 -18.31 -3.33 20.12
C THR A 254 -17.35 -2.25 19.62
N ALA A 255 -16.22 -2.65 19.01
CA ALA A 255 -15.23 -1.71 18.46
C ALA A 255 -15.81 -0.89 17.30
N PHE A 256 -16.60 -1.52 16.43
CA PHE A 256 -17.28 -0.83 15.32
C PHE A 256 -18.40 0.11 15.77
N ALA A 257 -19.08 -0.19 16.88
CA ALA A 257 -20.26 0.54 17.34
C ALA A 257 -19.98 1.71 18.27
N LYS A 258 -18.80 1.76 18.93
CA LYS A 258 -18.52 2.82 19.90
C LYS A 258 -17.97 4.07 19.25
N PRO A 259 -18.65 5.22 19.44
CA PRO A 259 -18.02 6.52 19.24
C PRO A 259 -16.94 6.69 20.30
N ILE A 260 -15.91 7.40 19.91
CA ILE A 260 -14.80 7.64 20.79
C ILE A 260 -14.55 9.12 20.77
N GLU A 261 -14.28 9.68 21.93
CA GLU A 261 -13.91 11.07 22.04
C GLU A 261 -12.74 11.38 21.11
N GLY A 262 -12.98 12.27 20.13
CA GLY A 262 -12.01 12.62 19.10
C GLY A 262 -11.93 11.67 17.88
N CYS A 263 -12.62 10.54 17.87
CA CYS A 263 -12.67 9.62 16.73
C CYS A 263 -14.12 9.37 16.30
N ASN A 264 -14.35 9.31 15.00
CA ASN A 264 -15.61 8.81 14.48
C ASN A 264 -15.73 7.29 14.66
N HIS A 265 -16.95 6.78 14.70
CA HIS A 265 -17.17 5.34 14.70
C HIS A 265 -16.47 4.68 13.54
N PHE A 266 -15.77 3.58 13.79
CA PHE A 266 -15.21 2.80 12.70
C PHE A 266 -16.31 2.34 11.75
N GLY A 267 -17.41 1.80 12.27
CA GLY A 267 -18.51 1.27 11.47
C GLY A 267 -19.26 2.28 10.60
N ASN A 268 -19.16 3.58 10.86
CA ASN A 268 -19.81 4.63 10.07
C ASN A 268 -18.95 5.90 9.91
N GLY A 269 -17.70 5.85 10.33
CA GLY A 269 -16.76 7.00 10.24
C GLY A 269 -16.60 7.50 8.82
N TYR A 270 -16.64 6.61 7.83
CA TYR A 270 -16.59 6.96 6.41
C TYR A 270 -17.68 7.96 5.99
N GLN A 271 -18.84 7.97 6.64
CA GLN A 271 -19.95 8.88 6.34
C GLN A 271 -19.65 10.33 6.70
N SER A 272 -18.69 10.57 7.59
CA SER A 272 -18.28 11.91 7.99
C SER A 272 -17.17 12.51 7.10
N ASP A 273 -16.60 11.70 6.21
CA ASP A 273 -15.60 12.13 5.23
C ASP A 273 -16.26 12.32 3.87
N GLY A 274 -16.13 13.52 3.29
CA GLY A 274 -16.65 13.82 1.96
C GLY A 274 -16.11 12.92 0.84
N TYR A 275 -15.00 12.26 1.07
CA TYR A 275 -14.39 11.27 0.15
C TYR A 275 -14.68 9.82 0.55
N ARG A 276 -15.45 9.60 1.61
CA ARG A 276 -15.85 8.30 2.16
C ARG A 276 -14.69 7.36 2.49
N ALA A 277 -13.51 7.90 2.74
CA ALA A 277 -12.29 7.18 3.08
C ALA A 277 -11.66 7.72 4.37
N TYR A 278 -12.47 7.81 5.43
CA TYR A 278 -12.06 8.36 6.72
C TYR A 278 -10.95 7.55 7.37
N ILE A 279 -9.93 8.24 7.87
CA ILE A 279 -9.00 7.77 8.90
C ILE A 279 -8.93 8.83 10.00
N TYR A 280 -8.77 8.44 11.24
CA TYR A 280 -8.76 9.43 12.33
C TYR A 280 -7.43 10.15 12.48
N ASP A 281 -6.35 9.57 11.99
CA ASP A 281 -5.00 10.12 12.10
C ASP A 281 -4.24 10.00 10.78
N TYR A 282 -3.65 11.11 10.35
CA TYR A 282 -2.84 11.22 9.15
C TYR A 282 -1.37 11.36 9.55
N GLN A 283 -0.68 10.26 9.66
CA GLN A 283 0.74 10.18 9.92
C GLN A 283 1.49 9.67 8.69
N TRP A 284 2.76 9.43 8.83
CA TRP A 284 3.58 8.78 7.81
C TRP A 284 2.92 7.47 7.34
N GLY A 285 2.79 7.30 6.02
CA GLY A 285 2.13 6.13 5.44
C GLY A 285 0.59 6.18 5.45
N SER A 286 -0.02 7.35 5.52
CA SER A 286 -1.49 7.49 5.57
C SER A 286 -2.22 6.84 4.39
N ASN A 287 -1.63 6.75 3.19
CA ASN A 287 -2.22 6.04 2.06
C ASN A 287 -2.30 4.53 2.33
N LYS A 288 -1.27 3.93 2.96
CA LYS A 288 -1.34 2.54 3.42
C LYS A 288 -2.45 2.35 4.44
N VAL A 289 -2.54 3.26 5.42
CA VAL A 289 -3.60 3.19 6.43
C VAL A 289 -4.99 3.22 5.79
N LYS A 290 -5.20 4.01 4.75
CA LYS A 290 -6.47 4.01 4.00
C LYS A 290 -6.73 2.67 3.33
N THR A 291 -5.75 2.09 2.65
CA THR A 291 -5.94 0.78 2.02
C THR A 291 -6.16 -0.34 3.05
N ASP A 292 -5.48 -0.31 4.18
CA ASP A 292 -5.70 -1.24 5.30
C ASP A 292 -7.10 -1.10 5.91
N GLN A 293 -7.62 0.13 6.01
CA GLN A 293 -8.99 0.39 6.44
C GLN A 293 -10.01 -0.19 5.46
N GLY A 294 -9.82 0.03 4.17
CA GLY A 294 -10.65 -0.56 3.13
C GLY A 294 -10.69 -2.09 3.24
N LEU A 295 -9.52 -2.72 3.42
CA LEU A 295 -9.42 -4.16 3.65
C LEU A 295 -10.14 -4.62 4.92
N THR A 296 -10.09 -3.84 5.99
CA THR A 296 -10.81 -4.15 7.24
C THR A 296 -12.32 -4.16 7.03
N TYR A 297 -12.87 -3.18 6.30
CA TYR A 297 -14.29 -3.17 5.92
C TYR A 297 -14.65 -4.35 5.02
N TYR A 298 -13.85 -4.64 4.01
CA TYR A 298 -14.08 -5.77 3.11
C TYR A 298 -14.13 -7.11 3.86
N LYS A 299 -13.18 -7.33 4.77
CA LYS A 299 -13.11 -8.55 5.57
C LYS A 299 -14.25 -8.67 6.58
N TRP A 300 -14.63 -7.56 7.18
CA TRP A 300 -15.75 -7.58 8.11
C TRP A 300 -17.07 -7.86 7.40
N ASP A 301 -17.25 -7.40 6.17
CA ASP A 301 -18.42 -7.71 5.36
C ASP A 301 -18.58 -9.22 5.11
N ILE A 302 -17.48 -9.95 4.94
CA ILE A 302 -17.49 -11.42 4.85
C ILE A 302 -17.97 -12.07 6.16
N VAL A 303 -17.60 -11.51 7.31
CA VAL A 303 -17.97 -12.03 8.65
C VAL A 303 -19.41 -11.65 9.01
N ASP A 304 -19.84 -10.46 8.62
CA ASP A 304 -21.19 -9.93 8.90
C ASP A 304 -21.76 -9.20 7.66
N PRO A 305 -22.24 -9.93 6.65
CA PRO A 305 -22.76 -9.36 5.40
C PRO A 305 -23.95 -8.40 5.58
N SER A 306 -24.57 -8.38 6.76
CA SER A 306 -25.68 -7.46 7.05
C SER A 306 -25.27 -5.98 7.05
N LYS A 307 -23.98 -5.69 7.05
CA LYS A 307 -23.43 -4.33 7.12
C LYS A 307 -23.21 -3.68 5.75
N ASP A 308 -23.11 -4.50 4.69
CA ASP A 308 -22.90 -4.02 3.31
C ASP A 308 -21.70 -3.06 3.19
N TYR A 309 -20.55 -3.51 3.71
CA TYR A 309 -19.33 -2.70 3.74
C TYR A 309 -18.44 -2.86 2.50
N LYS A 310 -18.85 -3.66 1.53
CA LYS A 310 -18.07 -3.89 0.32
C LYS A 310 -17.88 -2.59 -0.47
N ASP A 311 -18.95 -1.81 -0.65
CA ASP A 311 -18.90 -0.50 -1.31
C ASP A 311 -18.02 0.49 -0.52
N VAL A 312 -18.08 0.42 0.82
CA VAL A 312 -17.20 1.25 1.67
C VAL A 312 -15.74 0.91 1.45
N ALA A 313 -15.41 -0.38 1.35
CA ALA A 313 -14.04 -0.81 1.04
C ALA A 313 -13.56 -0.28 -0.32
N GLU A 314 -14.44 -0.26 -1.33
CA GLU A 314 -14.15 0.28 -2.66
C GLU A 314 -13.94 1.81 -2.64
N ASP A 315 -14.66 2.54 -1.79
CA ASP A 315 -14.46 3.99 -1.61
C ASP A 315 -13.02 4.32 -1.17
N TYR A 316 -12.39 3.48 -0.32
CA TYR A 316 -10.98 3.65 0.04
C TYR A 316 -10.04 3.43 -1.14
N LEU A 317 -10.37 2.51 -2.05
CA LEU A 317 -9.64 2.34 -3.30
C LEU A 317 -9.83 3.55 -4.23
N HIS A 318 -11.06 4.05 -4.34
CA HIS A 318 -11.37 5.27 -5.09
C HIS A 318 -10.59 6.48 -4.58
N TYR A 319 -10.33 6.57 -3.26
CA TYR A 319 -9.50 7.63 -2.71
C TYR A 319 -8.08 7.60 -3.30
N ILE A 320 -7.48 6.43 -3.41
CA ILE A 320 -6.17 6.26 -4.06
C ILE A 320 -6.24 6.60 -5.55
N HIS A 321 -7.35 6.29 -6.20
CA HIS A 321 -7.59 6.50 -7.63
C HIS A 321 -8.07 7.91 -8.00
N GLY A 322 -8.02 8.88 -7.06
CA GLY A 322 -8.24 10.30 -7.35
C GLY A 322 -9.47 10.93 -6.72
N VAL A 323 -10.33 10.17 -6.02
CA VAL A 323 -11.44 10.72 -5.23
C VAL A 323 -10.90 11.24 -3.90
N ASN A 324 -10.09 12.29 -3.96
CA ASN A 324 -9.35 12.84 -2.83
C ASN A 324 -9.20 14.38 -2.97
N PRO A 325 -8.70 15.09 -1.96
CA PRO A 325 -8.60 16.55 -1.97
C PRO A 325 -7.79 17.17 -3.11
N PHE A 326 -6.97 16.39 -3.81
CA PHE A 326 -6.11 16.84 -4.91
C PHE A 326 -6.63 16.44 -6.28
N ASN A 327 -7.70 15.61 -6.34
CA ASN A 327 -8.18 15.03 -7.60
C ASN A 327 -7.02 14.39 -8.39
N THR A 328 -6.18 13.62 -7.69
CA THR A 328 -4.94 13.05 -8.23
C THR A 328 -4.86 11.57 -7.86
N VAL A 329 -4.57 10.73 -8.83
CA VAL A 329 -4.26 9.32 -8.59
C VAL A 329 -2.96 9.24 -7.78
N TYR A 330 -3.04 8.65 -6.57
CA TYR A 330 -1.89 8.45 -5.68
C TYR A 330 -1.02 7.26 -6.10
N LEU A 331 -0.84 7.11 -7.40
CA LEU A 331 0.12 6.20 -8.02
C LEU A 331 0.96 7.00 -8.99
N SER A 332 2.27 6.70 -9.06
CA SER A 332 3.18 7.41 -9.94
C SER A 332 2.90 7.12 -11.42
N ASN A 333 3.05 8.13 -12.25
CA ASN A 333 3.13 8.06 -13.72
C ASN A 333 2.04 7.22 -14.41
N MET A 334 0.79 7.34 -13.96
CA MET A 334 -0.35 6.57 -14.48
C MET A 334 -1.05 7.19 -15.69
N ASN A 335 -0.52 8.27 -16.26
CA ASN A 335 -1.17 8.97 -17.38
C ASN A 335 -1.32 8.08 -18.62
N SER A 336 -0.34 7.23 -18.91
CA SER A 336 -0.41 6.26 -20.02
C SER A 336 -1.41 5.12 -19.78
N TYR A 337 -1.91 4.98 -18.54
CA TYR A 337 -2.90 4.01 -18.12
C TYR A 337 -4.29 4.63 -17.91
N GLY A 338 -4.49 5.85 -18.38
CA GLY A 338 -5.80 6.51 -18.40
C GLY A 338 -6.05 7.53 -17.29
N ALA A 339 -5.11 7.74 -16.37
CA ALA A 339 -5.24 8.79 -15.36
C ALA A 339 -5.09 10.17 -15.99
N SER A 340 -6.07 11.06 -15.75
CA SER A 340 -5.97 12.46 -16.18
C SER A 340 -4.95 13.25 -15.37
N LYS A 341 -4.71 12.84 -14.12
CA LYS A 341 -3.74 13.42 -13.21
C LYS A 341 -3.20 12.33 -12.28
N SER A 342 -1.91 12.14 -12.29
CA SER A 342 -1.21 11.19 -11.41
C SER A 342 0.05 11.82 -10.84
N LEU A 343 0.65 11.17 -9.87
CA LEU A 343 1.89 11.63 -9.26
C LEU A 343 3.05 11.60 -10.25
N THR A 344 3.94 12.57 -10.13
CA THR A 344 5.14 12.72 -10.96
C THR A 344 6.42 12.61 -10.16
N SER A 345 6.33 12.63 -8.85
CA SER A 345 7.48 12.62 -7.95
C SER A 345 7.36 11.46 -6.95
N ILE A 346 8.40 10.66 -6.89
CA ILE A 346 8.59 9.60 -5.89
C ILE A 346 9.99 9.81 -5.31
N TYR A 347 10.08 9.95 -4.00
CA TYR A 347 11.35 10.10 -3.32
C TYR A 347 12.01 8.72 -3.14
N HIS A 348 13.36 8.69 -3.06
CA HIS A 348 14.14 7.47 -2.90
C HIS A 348 13.76 6.36 -3.89
N THR A 349 13.90 6.62 -5.18
CA THR A 349 13.79 5.60 -6.22
C THR A 349 15.07 5.55 -7.03
N TRP A 350 15.49 4.34 -7.39
CA TRP A 350 16.80 4.09 -8.02
C TRP A 350 16.67 3.72 -9.49
N PHE A 351 15.51 3.97 -10.08
CA PHE A 351 15.25 3.60 -11.49
C PHE A 351 16.22 4.24 -12.48
N SER A 352 16.64 5.48 -12.25
CA SER A 352 17.52 6.19 -13.16
C SER A 352 18.93 5.59 -13.21
N GLU A 353 19.32 4.84 -12.20
CA GLU A 353 20.68 4.32 -12.07
C GLU A 353 20.93 3.10 -12.95
N GLU A 354 19.88 2.30 -13.20
CA GLU A 354 19.96 1.07 -13.98
C GLU A 354 18.89 0.94 -15.07
N SER A 355 17.98 1.91 -15.17
CA SER A 355 16.92 1.93 -16.16
C SER A 355 17.17 3.03 -17.20
N THR A 356 17.11 2.66 -18.47
CA THR A 356 17.02 3.62 -19.58
C THR A 356 15.56 4.06 -19.84
N LYS A 357 14.61 3.46 -19.14
CA LYS A 357 13.18 3.64 -19.36
C LYS A 357 12.53 4.60 -18.36
N TRP A 358 13.02 4.66 -17.12
CA TRP A 358 12.41 5.43 -16.05
C TRP A 358 13.38 6.37 -15.36
N GLY A 359 12.91 7.57 -15.02
CA GLY A 359 13.62 8.53 -14.17
C GLY A 359 13.09 8.52 -12.75
N ILE A 360 13.77 9.22 -11.84
CA ILE A 360 13.43 9.24 -10.40
C ILE A 360 12.68 10.49 -9.95
N ALA A 361 12.77 11.57 -10.67
CA ALA A 361 12.31 12.89 -10.21
C ALA A 361 11.23 13.47 -11.10
N ALA A 362 10.44 14.38 -10.53
CA ALA A 362 9.48 15.20 -11.28
C ALA A 362 10.18 15.97 -12.40
N GLY A 363 9.52 16.04 -13.53
CA GLY A 363 10.02 16.76 -14.72
C GLY A 363 11.10 16.02 -15.50
N THR A 364 11.56 14.86 -15.04
CA THR A 364 12.40 13.99 -15.87
C THR A 364 11.53 13.22 -16.86
N ASN A 365 12.02 13.04 -18.08
CA ASN A 365 11.37 12.19 -19.06
C ASN A 365 12.19 10.89 -19.19
N PRO A 366 11.59 9.71 -18.90
CA PRO A 366 10.15 9.39 -18.86
C PRO A 366 9.47 9.53 -17.49
N GLY A 367 10.08 10.07 -16.46
CA GLY A 367 9.53 10.15 -15.11
C GLY A 367 9.68 8.86 -14.29
N PRO A 368 9.12 8.76 -13.08
CA PRO A 368 9.20 7.56 -12.27
C PRO A 368 8.47 6.39 -12.93
N ALA A 369 8.82 5.15 -12.55
CA ALA A 369 8.08 3.98 -12.99
C ALA A 369 6.61 4.09 -12.56
N PRO A 370 5.65 3.61 -13.39
CA PRO A 370 4.24 3.74 -13.08
C PRO A 370 3.80 2.82 -11.94
N GLY A 371 2.81 3.27 -11.16
CA GLY A 371 2.09 2.45 -10.21
C GLY A 371 2.59 2.49 -8.77
N TYR A 372 3.64 3.23 -8.43
CA TYR A 372 4.13 3.33 -7.06
C TYR A 372 3.24 4.25 -6.22
N MET A 373 2.75 3.74 -5.09
CA MET A 373 2.00 4.50 -4.10
C MET A 373 2.94 5.07 -3.04
N PRO A 374 2.99 6.40 -2.82
CA PRO A 374 3.78 7.02 -1.77
C PRO A 374 3.07 6.96 -0.42
N GLY A 375 3.78 7.40 0.65
CA GLY A 375 3.24 7.51 1.99
C GLY A 375 1.96 8.32 2.11
N GLY A 376 1.82 9.38 1.31
CA GLY A 376 0.61 10.20 1.30
C GLY A 376 0.62 11.35 2.31
N PRO A 377 -0.53 12.00 2.56
CA PRO A 377 -0.62 13.12 3.48
C PRO A 377 -0.14 12.79 4.90
N ASN A 378 0.74 13.62 5.45
CA ASN A 378 1.29 13.48 6.79
C ASN A 378 1.12 14.81 7.56
N LYS A 379 0.25 14.82 8.59
CA LYS A 379 0.01 16.02 9.40
C LYS A 379 1.25 16.49 10.17
N SER A 380 2.19 15.59 10.41
CA SER A 380 3.45 15.86 11.12
C SER A 380 4.58 16.25 10.18
N TYR A 381 4.33 16.32 8.85
CA TYR A 381 5.36 16.74 7.90
C TYR A 381 5.95 18.10 8.27
N ALA A 382 7.26 18.15 8.32
CA ALA A 382 8.01 19.38 8.60
C ALA A 382 9.32 19.45 7.78
N LEU A 383 9.77 20.66 7.53
CA LEU A 383 11.16 20.88 7.16
C LEU A 383 12.07 20.48 8.32
N ASP A 384 13.29 20.09 7.99
CA ASP A 384 14.32 19.88 9.01
C ASP A 384 14.40 21.05 9.98
N GLY A 385 14.63 20.76 11.26
CA GLY A 385 14.69 21.77 12.31
C GLY A 385 15.76 22.84 12.13
N CYS A 386 16.73 22.58 11.24
CA CYS A 386 17.75 23.56 10.85
C CYS A 386 17.22 24.72 9.99
N CYS A 387 16.04 24.56 9.38
CA CYS A 387 15.44 25.59 8.57
C CYS A 387 14.87 26.74 9.43
N PRO A 388 14.98 28.02 9.00
CA PRO A 388 15.46 28.42 7.67
C PRO A 388 16.95 28.76 7.60
N ASN A 389 17.70 28.87 8.71
CA ASN A 389 19.00 29.55 8.72
C ASN A 389 20.14 28.78 9.38
N ASP A 390 19.88 27.61 9.95
CA ASP A 390 20.86 26.86 10.76
C ASP A 390 21.36 25.56 10.09
N CYS A 391 21.19 25.42 8.76
CA CYS A 391 21.58 24.22 8.03
C CYS A 391 23.08 24.16 7.66
N GLY A 392 23.93 24.88 8.41
CA GLY A 392 25.39 24.80 8.36
C GLY A 392 26.03 25.57 7.19
N SER A 393 25.32 25.99 6.17
CA SER A 393 25.82 26.83 5.09
C SER A 393 24.70 27.64 4.43
N VAL A 394 25.08 28.77 3.77
CA VAL A 394 24.12 29.58 2.99
C VAL A 394 23.45 28.74 1.89
N ALA A 395 24.19 27.86 1.23
CA ALA A 395 23.66 27.00 0.19
C ALA A 395 22.57 26.05 0.73
N ASN A 396 22.80 25.44 1.89
CA ASN A 396 21.83 24.57 2.53
C ASN A 396 20.61 25.36 3.06
N ASN A 397 20.83 26.53 3.63
CA ASN A 397 19.74 27.41 4.09
C ASN A 397 18.82 27.81 2.93
N ASN A 398 19.40 28.12 1.76
CA ASN A 398 18.63 28.44 0.56
C ASN A 398 17.75 27.26 0.10
N ARG A 399 18.14 26.02 0.38
CA ARG A 399 17.32 24.83 0.06
C ARG A 399 16.01 24.80 0.83
N CYS A 400 15.92 25.38 2.01
CA CYS A 400 14.68 25.45 2.79
C CYS A 400 13.51 26.12 2.05
N ASN A 401 13.82 26.91 1.02
CA ASN A 401 12.84 27.68 0.25
C ASN A 401 12.72 27.24 -1.21
N LEU A 402 13.30 26.09 -1.59
CA LEU A 402 13.25 25.58 -2.97
C LEU A 402 11.84 25.30 -3.46
N VAL A 403 10.95 24.97 -2.57
CA VAL A 403 9.57 24.61 -2.89
C VAL A 403 8.63 25.10 -1.78
N ASP A 404 7.43 25.51 -2.19
CA ASP A 404 6.38 25.81 -1.21
C ASP A 404 5.83 24.49 -0.63
N VAL A 405 6.18 24.20 0.62
CA VAL A 405 5.81 22.96 1.30
C VAL A 405 4.41 23.04 1.91
N PRO A 406 3.71 21.92 2.13
CA PRO A 406 2.34 21.90 2.65
C PRO A 406 2.32 22.20 4.16
N LYS A 407 2.44 23.48 4.51
CA LYS A 407 2.35 23.94 5.92
C LYS A 407 0.93 24.38 6.28
N ASN A 408 0.53 24.12 7.53
CA ASN A 408 -0.72 24.64 8.10
C ASN A 408 -1.98 24.30 7.26
N GLN A 409 -1.98 23.16 6.63
CA GLN A 409 -3.13 22.66 5.87
C GLN A 409 -3.95 21.68 6.72
N PRO A 410 -5.24 21.45 6.40
CA PRO A 410 -5.97 20.30 6.92
C PRO A 410 -5.19 19.00 6.67
N SER A 411 -5.24 18.05 7.61
CA SER A 411 -4.41 16.83 7.59
C SER A 411 -4.42 16.09 6.24
N ALA A 412 -5.58 15.94 5.62
CA ALA A 412 -5.71 15.31 4.30
C ALA A 412 -5.08 16.13 3.14
N LYS A 413 -4.67 17.37 3.38
CA LYS A 413 -3.98 18.26 2.45
C LYS A 413 -2.51 18.48 2.79
N MET A 414 -1.99 17.82 3.81
CA MET A 414 -0.56 17.85 4.17
C MET A 414 0.27 16.96 3.25
N TYR A 415 0.16 17.20 1.94
CA TYR A 415 0.84 16.48 0.87
C TYR A 415 1.24 17.43 -0.26
N LYS A 416 2.38 17.16 -0.86
CA LYS A 416 2.83 17.78 -2.09
C LYS A 416 3.60 16.75 -2.93
N ASP A 417 3.32 16.72 -4.21
CA ASP A 417 4.06 15.91 -5.19
C ASP A 417 5.44 16.56 -5.43
N MET A 418 6.48 16.08 -4.72
CA MET A 418 7.82 16.65 -4.74
C MET A 418 8.89 15.59 -4.45
N ASN A 419 10.14 15.87 -4.86
CA ASN A 419 11.27 14.98 -4.68
C ASN A 419 12.53 15.76 -4.26
N HIS A 420 12.52 16.29 -3.06
CA HIS A 420 13.63 17.05 -2.50
C HIS A 420 14.16 16.38 -1.22
N SER A 421 15.46 16.17 -1.18
CA SER A 421 16.14 15.64 0.01
C SER A 421 16.22 16.67 1.14
N TRP A 422 16.94 16.34 2.19
CA TRP A 422 17.24 17.27 3.28
C TRP A 422 17.64 18.69 2.77
N PRO A 423 17.14 19.73 3.37
CA PRO A 423 16.29 19.85 4.56
C PRO A 423 14.77 19.89 4.28
N ILE A 424 14.34 19.57 3.05
CA ILE A 424 12.91 19.56 2.66
C ILE A 424 12.19 18.31 3.17
N ASN A 425 12.90 17.19 3.31
CA ASN A 425 12.38 15.93 3.84
C ASN A 425 11.17 15.38 3.07
N SER A 426 11.21 15.39 1.73
CA SER A 426 10.11 14.88 0.90
C SER A 426 9.73 13.44 1.22
N TRP A 427 10.69 12.64 1.75
CA TRP A 427 10.44 11.24 2.13
C TRP A 427 9.26 11.08 3.08
N GLU A 428 8.99 12.04 3.96
CA GLU A 428 7.89 11.96 4.92
C GLU A 428 6.50 11.86 4.28
N ILE A 429 6.36 12.19 2.98
CA ILE A 429 5.09 12.19 2.24
C ILE A 429 5.17 11.51 0.87
N THR A 430 6.33 11.48 0.21
CA THR A 430 6.45 10.97 -1.17
C THR A 430 7.32 9.74 -1.32
N GLU A 431 7.89 9.20 -0.25
CA GLU A 431 8.61 7.94 -0.28
C GLU A 431 7.64 6.76 -0.46
N PRO A 432 7.93 5.82 -1.38
CA PRO A 432 7.23 4.55 -1.46
C PRO A 432 7.84 3.55 -0.48
N SER A 433 7.04 2.59 -0.04
CA SER A 433 7.52 1.42 0.72
C SER A 433 6.84 0.17 0.18
N ASN A 434 7.48 -0.98 0.33
CA ASN A 434 6.87 -2.26 -0.04
C ASN A 434 5.55 -2.49 0.69
N GLY A 435 5.50 -2.16 1.98
CA GLY A 435 4.27 -2.27 2.76
C GLY A 435 3.11 -1.46 2.18
N TYR A 436 3.39 -0.31 1.57
CA TYR A 436 2.35 0.51 0.92
C TYR A 436 1.84 -0.16 -0.35
N GLN A 437 2.75 -0.63 -1.21
CA GLN A 437 2.40 -1.32 -2.46
C GLN A 437 1.56 -2.56 -2.17
N ILE A 438 1.99 -3.38 -1.22
CA ILE A 438 1.35 -4.64 -0.88
C ILE A 438 -0.05 -4.42 -0.31
N SER A 439 -0.23 -3.45 0.57
CA SER A 439 -1.56 -3.08 1.08
C SER A 439 -2.49 -2.63 -0.04
N TYR A 440 -1.99 -1.80 -0.97
CA TYR A 440 -2.75 -1.36 -2.14
C TYR A 440 -3.10 -2.54 -3.07
N ILE A 441 -2.13 -3.38 -3.44
CA ILE A 441 -2.35 -4.55 -4.30
C ILE A 441 -3.37 -5.50 -3.65
N THR A 442 -3.27 -5.72 -2.33
CA THR A 442 -4.20 -6.58 -1.61
C THR A 442 -5.63 -6.04 -1.66
N LEU A 443 -5.83 -4.73 -1.46
CA LEU A 443 -7.15 -4.12 -1.60
C LEU A 443 -7.65 -4.17 -3.04
N LEU A 444 -6.82 -3.78 -4.01
CA LEU A 444 -7.16 -3.80 -5.43
C LEU A 444 -7.61 -5.20 -5.87
N SER A 445 -6.92 -6.25 -5.44
CA SER A 445 -7.23 -7.63 -5.81
C SER A 445 -8.63 -8.09 -5.42
N LYS A 446 -9.30 -7.40 -4.48
CA LYS A 446 -10.69 -7.73 -4.06
C LYS A 446 -11.74 -7.24 -5.05
N PHE A 447 -11.37 -6.29 -5.92
CA PHE A 447 -12.25 -5.66 -6.90
C PHE A 447 -11.84 -5.95 -8.36
N VAL A 448 -10.79 -6.75 -8.55
CA VAL A 448 -10.43 -7.27 -9.88
C VAL A 448 -11.24 -8.53 -10.12
N GLU A 449 -12.16 -8.44 -11.06
CA GLU A 449 -12.83 -9.63 -11.61
C GLU A 449 -11.89 -10.32 -12.59
N LYS A 450 -12.07 -11.65 -12.76
CA LYS A 450 -11.46 -12.36 -13.87
C LYS A 450 -11.94 -11.72 -15.16
N GLY A 451 -11.19 -10.71 -15.60
CA GLY A 451 -11.40 -10.15 -16.92
C GLY A 451 -11.22 -11.29 -17.90
N ASN A 452 -12.12 -11.46 -18.85
CA ASN A 452 -11.66 -11.88 -20.14
C ASN A 452 -10.37 -11.08 -20.38
N THR A 453 -9.23 -11.74 -20.37
CA THR A 453 -7.93 -11.17 -20.70
C THR A 453 -7.91 -10.83 -22.19
N THR A 454 -8.82 -9.97 -22.59
CA THR A 454 -8.55 -9.08 -23.68
C THR A 454 -7.61 -8.08 -23.03
N PRO A 455 -6.28 -8.15 -23.33
CA PRO A 455 -5.42 -7.03 -23.03
C PRO A 455 -6.24 -5.83 -23.48
N ILE A 456 -6.32 -4.78 -22.63
CA ILE A 456 -6.77 -3.49 -23.13
C ILE A 456 -5.79 -3.24 -24.27
N LYS A 457 -6.12 -3.78 -25.43
CA LYS A 457 -5.51 -3.32 -26.65
C LYS A 457 -5.76 -1.85 -26.51
N LYS A 458 -4.68 -1.06 -26.33
CA LYS A 458 -4.75 0.36 -26.65
C LYS A 458 -5.53 0.37 -27.94
N GLN A 459 -6.85 0.50 -27.81
CA GLN A 459 -7.59 0.94 -28.98
C GLN A 459 -6.89 2.24 -29.22
N PRO A 460 -6.24 2.40 -30.37
CA PRO A 460 -5.86 3.71 -30.78
C PRO A 460 -7.12 4.49 -30.49
N ILE A 461 -7.01 5.61 -29.73
CA ILE A 461 -8.13 6.53 -29.59
C ILE A 461 -8.50 6.80 -31.03
N VAL A 462 -9.42 5.97 -31.53
CA VAL A 462 -10.02 6.22 -32.82
C VAL A 462 -10.77 7.48 -32.48
N GLN A 463 -10.20 8.60 -32.88
CA GLN A 463 -10.90 9.86 -32.79
C GLN A 463 -12.12 9.67 -33.68
N ASN A 464 -13.18 9.12 -33.09
CA ASN A 464 -14.46 8.92 -33.75
C ASN A 464 -15.09 10.26 -34.10
N PHE A 465 -14.44 11.36 -33.66
CA PHE A 465 -14.89 12.72 -33.92
C PHE A 465 -13.74 13.63 -34.30
N LYS A 466 -13.85 14.34 -35.38
CA LYS A 466 -13.02 15.49 -35.68
C LYS A 466 -13.70 16.71 -35.09
N ILE A 467 -13.04 17.39 -34.17
CA ILE A 467 -13.55 18.58 -33.50
C ILE A 467 -12.72 19.78 -33.95
N THR A 468 -13.39 20.80 -34.44
CA THR A 468 -12.78 22.06 -34.82
C THR A 468 -13.49 23.20 -34.10
N GLN A 469 -12.73 23.99 -33.35
CA GLN A 469 -13.25 25.15 -32.62
C GLN A 469 -12.79 26.43 -33.25
N SER A 470 -13.69 27.37 -33.40
CA SER A 470 -13.41 28.77 -33.67
C SER A 470 -13.99 29.64 -32.54
N LYS A 471 -13.70 30.95 -32.56
CA LYS A 471 -14.23 31.88 -31.56
C LYS A 471 -15.76 31.81 -31.39
N ASN A 472 -16.48 31.55 -32.46
CA ASN A 472 -17.95 31.63 -32.49
C ASN A 472 -18.65 30.32 -32.83
N SER A 473 -17.92 29.24 -33.07
CA SER A 473 -18.53 27.96 -33.43
C SER A 473 -17.71 26.78 -33.01
N LEU A 474 -18.38 25.67 -32.71
CA LEU A 474 -17.83 24.35 -32.46
C LEU A 474 -18.37 23.40 -33.52
N GLN A 475 -17.50 22.88 -34.36
CA GLN A 475 -17.85 21.91 -35.41
C GLN A 475 -17.36 20.52 -34.97
N ILE A 476 -18.29 19.55 -35.05
CA ILE A 476 -18.02 18.17 -34.68
C ILE A 476 -18.44 17.28 -35.84
N PHE A 477 -17.50 16.45 -36.31
CA PHE A 477 -17.72 15.51 -37.40
C PHE A 477 -17.49 14.09 -36.86
N GLY A 478 -18.44 13.22 -37.04
CA GLY A 478 -18.37 11.79 -36.67
C GLY A 478 -19.09 10.93 -37.69
N ASP A 479 -18.86 9.64 -37.65
CA ASP A 479 -19.40 8.66 -38.60
C ASP A 479 -20.83 8.21 -38.26
N LYS A 480 -21.33 8.58 -37.10
CA LYS A 480 -22.66 8.17 -36.59
C LYS A 480 -23.40 9.36 -35.98
N ALA A 481 -24.67 9.13 -35.64
CA ALA A 481 -25.48 10.12 -34.93
C ALA A 481 -24.75 10.65 -33.68
N LEU A 482 -24.80 11.95 -33.47
CA LEU A 482 -24.15 12.67 -32.39
C LEU A 482 -25.18 13.35 -31.49
N GLN A 483 -24.91 13.30 -30.18
CA GLN A 483 -25.52 14.22 -29.23
C GLN A 483 -24.39 14.98 -28.53
N VAL A 484 -24.49 16.30 -28.48
CA VAL A 484 -23.48 17.17 -27.85
C VAL A 484 -24.16 17.99 -26.77
N SER A 485 -23.56 18.01 -25.59
CA SER A 485 -24.00 18.84 -24.47
C SER A 485 -22.84 19.72 -24.01
N ILE A 486 -23.09 21.01 -23.85
CA ILE A 486 -22.09 21.98 -23.34
C ILE A 486 -22.57 22.48 -21.98
N TYR A 487 -21.68 22.35 -20.98
CA TYR A 487 -21.94 22.78 -19.61
C TYR A 487 -21.01 23.91 -19.23
N SER A 488 -21.46 24.80 -18.34
CA SER A 488 -20.57 25.72 -17.64
C SER A 488 -19.61 24.98 -16.71
N ALA A 489 -18.55 25.64 -16.24
CA ALA A 489 -17.65 25.10 -15.22
C ALA A 489 -18.36 24.72 -13.91
N SER A 490 -19.53 25.29 -13.62
CA SER A 490 -20.40 24.95 -12.48
C SER A 490 -21.37 23.79 -12.76
N GLY A 491 -21.27 23.11 -13.90
CA GLY A 491 -22.12 21.97 -14.27
C GLY A 491 -23.51 22.34 -14.84
N LYS A 492 -23.80 23.63 -15.03
CA LYS A 492 -25.08 24.05 -15.65
C LYS A 492 -25.06 23.75 -17.14
N LEU A 493 -26.09 23.00 -17.64
CA LEU A 493 -26.27 22.76 -19.07
C LEU A 493 -26.62 24.07 -19.78
N LEU A 494 -25.88 24.39 -20.84
CA LEU A 494 -26.03 25.60 -21.64
C LEU A 494 -26.56 25.30 -23.03
N ILE A 495 -26.05 24.28 -23.69
CA ILE A 495 -26.43 23.84 -25.04
C ILE A 495 -26.56 22.33 -25.04
N LYS A 496 -27.61 21.84 -25.74
CA LYS A 496 -27.75 20.43 -26.06
C LYS A 496 -28.26 20.31 -27.49
N GLU A 497 -27.43 19.72 -28.35
CA GLU A 497 -27.69 19.54 -29.77
C GLU A 497 -27.52 18.08 -30.18
N HIS A 498 -28.18 17.67 -31.24
CA HIS A 498 -28.03 16.33 -31.79
C HIS A 498 -28.10 16.34 -33.33
N SER A 499 -27.39 15.38 -33.91
CA SER A 499 -27.34 15.17 -35.35
C SER A 499 -27.53 13.70 -35.68
N ARG A 500 -28.32 13.38 -36.67
CA ARG A 500 -28.53 12.02 -37.15
C ARG A 500 -27.46 11.57 -38.16
N ASN A 501 -26.78 12.51 -38.79
CA ASN A 501 -25.81 12.25 -39.86
C ASN A 501 -24.33 12.46 -39.41
N GLY A 502 -24.09 12.59 -38.11
CA GLY A 502 -22.74 12.70 -37.56
C GLY A 502 -22.09 14.10 -37.65
N ASN A 503 -22.79 15.11 -38.20
CA ASN A 503 -22.24 16.44 -38.35
C ASN A 503 -23.03 17.45 -37.51
N LEU A 504 -22.32 18.21 -36.67
CA LEU A 504 -22.87 19.29 -35.86
C LEU A 504 -22.04 20.56 -35.99
N ASN A 505 -22.74 21.68 -36.15
CA ASN A 505 -22.12 23.01 -36.07
C ASN A 505 -22.91 23.83 -35.03
N ILE A 506 -22.25 23.99 -33.87
CA ILE A 506 -22.85 24.63 -32.69
C ILE A 506 -22.41 26.10 -32.66
N ASN A 507 -23.38 27.00 -32.65
CA ASN A 507 -23.12 28.43 -32.51
C ASN A 507 -22.82 28.76 -31.04
N LEU A 508 -21.67 29.37 -30.81
CA LEU A 508 -21.19 29.76 -29.47
C LEU A 508 -21.39 31.24 -29.17
N GLN A 509 -21.94 32.05 -30.09
CA GLN A 509 -22.01 33.52 -29.94
C GLN A 509 -22.73 33.96 -28.66
N ASN A 510 -23.69 33.19 -28.21
CA ASN A 510 -24.50 33.51 -27.02
C ASN A 510 -23.96 32.95 -25.71
N ILE A 511 -22.80 32.31 -25.73
CA ILE A 511 -22.14 31.87 -24.48
C ILE A 511 -21.07 32.86 -24.08
N PRO A 512 -20.96 33.28 -22.80
CA PRO A 512 -19.91 34.17 -22.36
C PRO A 512 -18.48 33.60 -22.59
N ASN A 513 -17.45 34.43 -22.55
CA ASN A 513 -16.09 33.92 -22.53
C ASN A 513 -15.83 33.16 -21.22
N GLY A 514 -15.24 31.97 -21.29
CA GLY A 514 -15.00 31.13 -20.12
C GLY A 514 -14.58 29.70 -20.46
N VAL A 515 -14.52 28.86 -19.44
CA VAL A 515 -14.22 27.44 -19.57
C VAL A 515 -15.50 26.62 -19.52
N TYR A 516 -15.63 25.67 -20.43
CA TYR A 516 -16.82 24.86 -20.64
C TYR A 516 -16.45 23.38 -20.75
N ILE A 517 -17.38 22.52 -20.34
CA ILE A 517 -17.27 21.07 -20.51
C ILE A 517 -18.17 20.66 -21.67
N VAL A 518 -17.58 20.04 -22.69
CA VAL A 518 -18.28 19.53 -23.87
C VAL A 518 -18.35 18.01 -23.78
N GLN A 519 -19.56 17.47 -23.72
CA GLN A 519 -19.79 16.02 -23.78
C GLN A 519 -20.35 15.65 -25.15
N ILE A 520 -19.75 14.64 -25.77
CA ILE A 520 -20.14 14.12 -27.07
C ILE A 520 -20.51 12.65 -26.90
N LEU A 521 -21.70 12.28 -27.35
CA LEU A 521 -22.21 10.92 -27.35
C LEU A 521 -22.46 10.47 -28.79
N SER A 522 -21.98 9.27 -29.16
CA SER A 522 -22.25 8.64 -30.45
C SER A 522 -22.39 7.13 -30.26
N GLY A 523 -23.60 6.63 -30.28
CA GLY A 523 -23.90 5.25 -29.91
C GLY A 523 -23.48 4.97 -28.46
N SER A 524 -22.60 3.99 -28.23
CA SER A 524 -22.04 3.66 -26.91
C SER A 524 -20.76 4.46 -26.56
N VAL A 525 -20.28 5.30 -27.46
CA VAL A 525 -19.04 6.08 -27.24
C VAL A 525 -19.38 7.42 -26.60
N ARG A 526 -18.72 7.73 -25.49
CA ARG A 526 -18.81 9.02 -24.79
C ARG A 526 -17.44 9.66 -24.72
N GLU A 527 -17.36 10.91 -25.15
CA GLU A 527 -16.14 11.72 -25.02
C GLU A 527 -16.46 13.01 -24.26
N THR A 528 -15.54 13.43 -23.41
CA THR A 528 -15.66 14.69 -22.67
C THR A 528 -14.42 15.52 -22.89
N ARG A 529 -14.59 16.79 -23.26
CA ARG A 529 -13.48 17.75 -23.47
C ARG A 529 -13.72 19.03 -22.70
N VAL A 530 -12.62 19.65 -22.31
CA VAL A 530 -12.63 21.03 -21.80
C VAL A 530 -12.38 21.98 -22.97
N MET A 531 -13.22 22.98 -23.08
CA MET A 531 -13.17 24.01 -24.12
C MET A 531 -13.06 25.38 -23.45
N ALA A 532 -12.15 26.21 -23.93
CA ALA A 532 -12.09 27.64 -23.57
C ALA A 532 -12.68 28.47 -24.73
N ARG A 533 -13.50 29.48 -24.40
CA ARG A 533 -14.01 30.45 -25.37
C ARG A 533 -13.56 31.85 -25.00
#